data_25db85e16bfbb8a7f56993f41fe7590e
#
_entry.id   25db85e16bfbb8a7f56993f41fe7590e
#
_cell.length_a   1.000
_cell.length_b   1.000
_cell.length_c   1.000
_cell.angle_alpha   90.00
_cell.angle_beta   90.00
_cell.angle_gamma   90.00
#
_symmetry.space_group_name_H-M   'P 1'
#
loop_
_entity.id
_entity.type
_entity.pdbx_description
1 polymer ?
#
loop_
_entity_poly.entity_id
_entity_poly.type
_entity_poly.pdbx_seq_one_letter_code
_entity_poly.pdbx_strand_id
1 'polypeptide(L)'
;MSTESLLERAAAVLAGAQGTDARERPAESARTVWDELRAADALPPLDTDPAALVALVCEAGYRGTPAPLGETLLAARPLLAAAGLTVPDGPLTVASGPLDVRFTHVDTGSRVGPLGARGTDDALRVSGTLHRVPWARAADSVAVLTEGPSGGPVLLLLETAECRRAEGTNLAGEPRDDLILTDVAVPAERVRRVPAALVREAQWRAGLARAALIAGAARRCVELTVAHTTSRVQFGRPLSHFQAVKQEEAKLVEEAALTAAAVEAAAAALADPGTAADPDTAEFAACVAAAQASASVAEITRIAHQLHGAIGFTELSPLHLATTRMWSWRDEDGSEHAWFRRIGRRVVEGGSDRLWPQVTGVGGDPSR
;
A
#
# COMPACT_ATOMS: atom_id res chain seq x y z
N MET A 1 -12.49 15.58 -17.08
CA MET A 1 -13.28 15.03 -15.95
C MET A 1 -12.61 15.53 -14.68
N SER A 2 -13.37 16.05 -13.69
CA SER A 2 -12.75 16.52 -12.45
C SER A 2 -12.32 15.32 -11.57
N THR A 3 -11.24 15.47 -10.85
CA THR A 3 -10.75 14.46 -9.86
C THR A 3 -11.82 14.13 -8.82
N GLU A 4 -12.60 15.12 -8.39
CA GLU A 4 -13.71 14.96 -7.44
C GLU A 4 -14.78 13.99 -7.96
N SER A 5 -15.22 14.16 -9.22
CA SER A 5 -16.20 13.26 -9.84
C SER A 5 -15.68 11.82 -10.00
N LEU A 6 -14.38 11.65 -10.21
CA LEU A 6 -13.75 10.33 -10.26
C LEU A 6 -13.76 9.67 -8.88
N LEU A 7 -13.38 10.39 -7.83
CA LEU A 7 -13.38 9.90 -6.46
C LEU A 7 -14.79 9.54 -5.97
N GLU A 8 -15.81 10.34 -6.31
CA GLU A 8 -17.20 10.04 -5.97
C GLU A 8 -17.68 8.73 -6.60
N ARG A 9 -17.40 8.51 -7.90
CA ARG A 9 -17.76 7.25 -8.59
C ARG A 9 -17.01 6.06 -7.98
N ALA A 10 -15.71 6.21 -7.75
CA ALA A 10 -14.93 5.15 -7.12
C ALA A 10 -15.48 4.81 -5.72
N ALA A 11 -15.76 5.82 -4.89
CA ALA A 11 -16.35 5.61 -3.57
C ALA A 11 -17.72 4.91 -3.62
N ALA A 12 -18.54 5.20 -4.63
CA ALA A 12 -19.83 4.53 -4.83
C ALA A 12 -19.65 3.04 -5.16
N VAL A 13 -18.70 2.69 -6.04
CA VAL A 13 -18.36 1.28 -6.35
C VAL A 13 -17.85 0.57 -5.10
N LEU A 14 -16.90 1.19 -4.37
CA LEU A 14 -16.34 0.60 -3.15
C LEU A 14 -17.41 0.41 -2.05
N ALA A 15 -18.43 1.25 -2.00
CA ALA A 15 -19.55 1.09 -1.07
C ALA A 15 -20.41 -0.14 -1.41
N GLY A 16 -20.58 -0.46 -2.68
CA GLY A 16 -21.31 -1.65 -3.16
C GLY A 16 -20.58 -2.97 -2.94
N ALA A 17 -19.25 -2.92 -2.84
CA ALA A 17 -18.39 -4.10 -2.75
C ALA A 17 -18.36 -4.77 -1.34
N GLN A 18 -19.18 -4.31 -0.40
CA GLN A 18 -19.27 -4.85 0.96
C GLN A 18 -20.28 -6.01 1.02
N GLY A 19 -19.81 -7.24 0.92
CA GLY A 19 -20.68 -8.42 0.99
C GLY A 19 -20.02 -9.62 1.66
N THR A 20 -20.81 -10.65 1.95
CA THR A 20 -20.36 -11.95 2.49
C THR A 20 -19.35 -12.61 1.55
N ASP A 21 -19.56 -12.50 0.23
CA ASP A 21 -18.66 -13.05 -0.80
C ASP A 21 -17.27 -12.44 -0.75
N ALA A 22 -17.15 -11.17 -0.36
CA ALA A 22 -15.87 -10.48 -0.18
C ALA A 22 -14.98 -11.11 0.92
N ARG A 23 -15.57 -11.86 1.85
CA ARG A 23 -14.87 -12.56 2.93
C ARG A 23 -14.52 -14.00 2.55
N GLU A 24 -15.46 -14.69 1.88
CA GLU A 24 -15.28 -16.09 1.51
C GLU A 24 -14.39 -16.25 0.28
N ARG A 25 -14.45 -15.29 -0.65
CA ARG A 25 -13.70 -15.30 -1.92
C ARG A 25 -13.04 -13.96 -2.24
N PRO A 26 -12.09 -13.52 -1.42
CA PRO A 26 -11.53 -12.17 -1.56
C PRO A 26 -10.85 -11.92 -2.90
N ALA A 27 -10.25 -12.94 -3.54
CA ALA A 27 -9.61 -12.79 -4.83
C ALA A 27 -10.61 -12.61 -5.99
N GLU A 28 -11.73 -13.34 -5.97
CA GLU A 28 -12.79 -13.20 -6.96
C GLU A 28 -13.47 -11.83 -6.80
N SER A 29 -13.77 -11.45 -5.55
CA SER A 29 -14.30 -10.14 -5.22
C SER A 29 -13.39 -9.00 -5.64
N ALA A 30 -12.06 -9.17 -5.53
CA ALA A 30 -11.09 -8.17 -5.98
C ALA A 30 -11.16 -7.93 -7.49
N ARG A 31 -11.33 -8.97 -8.29
CA ARG A 31 -11.51 -8.86 -9.74
C ARG A 31 -12.84 -8.19 -10.08
N THR A 32 -13.92 -8.57 -9.41
CA THR A 32 -15.24 -7.95 -9.57
C THR A 32 -15.18 -6.45 -9.28
N VAL A 33 -14.59 -6.06 -8.14
CA VAL A 33 -14.40 -4.63 -7.79
C VAL A 33 -13.60 -3.89 -8.85
N TRP A 34 -12.54 -4.50 -9.37
CA TRP A 34 -11.73 -3.88 -10.41
C TRP A 34 -12.51 -3.67 -11.69
N ASP A 35 -13.30 -4.66 -12.11
CA ASP A 35 -14.11 -4.58 -13.32
C ASP A 35 -15.26 -3.56 -13.17
N GLU A 36 -15.86 -3.46 -11.99
CA GLU A 36 -16.86 -2.44 -11.65
C GLU A 36 -16.27 -1.02 -11.67
N LEU A 37 -15.06 -0.83 -11.11
CA LEU A 37 -14.35 0.45 -11.19
C LEU A 37 -14.06 0.83 -12.65
N ARG A 38 -13.65 -0.13 -13.47
CA ARG A 38 -13.42 0.07 -14.90
C ARG A 38 -14.72 0.43 -15.64
N ALA A 39 -15.80 -0.31 -15.39
CA ALA A 39 -17.10 -0.09 -16.02
C ALA A 39 -17.71 1.27 -15.64
N ALA A 40 -17.45 1.74 -14.41
CA ALA A 40 -17.87 3.05 -13.92
C ALA A 40 -16.99 4.21 -14.38
N ASP A 41 -15.94 3.97 -15.19
CA ASP A 41 -14.91 4.94 -15.54
C ASP A 41 -14.31 5.63 -14.28
N ALA A 42 -14.06 4.81 -13.26
CA ALA A 42 -13.61 5.22 -11.93
C ALA A 42 -12.18 4.76 -11.59
N LEU A 43 -11.46 4.15 -12.55
CA LEU A 43 -10.05 3.86 -12.42
C LEU A 43 -9.22 5.12 -12.69
N PRO A 44 -8.38 5.56 -11.73
CA PRO A 44 -7.59 6.78 -11.92
C PRO A 44 -6.59 6.65 -13.09
N PRO A 45 -6.50 7.64 -14.00
CA PRO A 45 -5.39 7.76 -14.95
C PRO A 45 -4.02 7.83 -14.26
N LEU A 46 -2.93 7.61 -15.02
CA LEU A 46 -1.56 7.64 -14.49
C LEU A 46 -1.13 9.02 -13.99
N ASP A 47 -1.67 10.08 -14.57
CA ASP A 47 -1.41 11.48 -14.24
C ASP A 47 -2.36 12.03 -13.15
N THR A 48 -3.13 11.15 -12.50
CA THR A 48 -3.99 11.57 -11.38
C THR A 48 -3.15 12.09 -10.23
N ASP A 49 -3.62 13.17 -9.63
CA ASP A 49 -3.03 13.78 -8.43
C ASP A 49 -2.76 12.71 -7.34
N PRO A 50 -1.53 12.59 -6.86
CA PRO A 50 -1.18 11.63 -5.81
C PRO A 50 -2.03 11.73 -4.55
N ALA A 51 -2.45 12.94 -4.16
CA ALA A 51 -3.32 13.13 -3.00
C ALA A 51 -4.69 12.47 -3.20
N ALA A 52 -5.24 12.54 -4.42
CA ALA A 52 -6.48 11.85 -4.78
C ALA A 52 -6.33 10.33 -4.74
N LEU A 53 -5.18 9.79 -5.18
CA LEU A 53 -4.90 8.36 -5.11
C LEU A 53 -4.81 7.87 -3.66
N VAL A 54 -4.16 8.63 -2.77
CA VAL A 54 -4.09 8.33 -1.35
C VAL A 54 -5.48 8.35 -0.72
N ALA A 55 -6.30 9.36 -1.03
CA ALA A 55 -7.68 9.45 -0.55
C ALA A 55 -8.53 8.24 -0.98
N LEU A 56 -8.38 7.77 -2.21
CA LEU A 56 -9.07 6.58 -2.72
C LEU A 56 -8.63 5.32 -1.97
N VAL A 57 -7.34 5.17 -1.67
CA VAL A 57 -6.83 4.04 -0.89
C VAL A 57 -7.31 4.11 0.56
N CYS A 58 -7.40 5.31 1.16
CA CYS A 58 -8.04 5.48 2.48
C CYS A 58 -9.51 5.04 2.46
N GLU A 59 -10.27 5.38 1.42
CA GLU A 59 -11.67 4.96 1.30
C GLU A 59 -11.78 3.43 1.14
N ALA A 60 -10.88 2.80 0.39
CA ALA A 60 -10.80 1.34 0.30
C ALA A 60 -10.53 0.70 1.68
N GLY A 61 -9.64 1.27 2.47
CA GLY A 61 -9.37 0.85 3.85
C GLY A 61 -10.58 1.01 4.77
N TYR A 62 -11.29 2.14 4.67
CA TYR A 62 -12.51 2.41 5.43
C TYR A 62 -13.61 1.39 5.12
N ARG A 63 -13.79 1.04 3.84
CA ARG A 63 -14.76 0.05 3.38
C ARG A 63 -14.32 -1.39 3.62
N GLY A 64 -13.02 -1.62 3.84
CA GLY A 64 -12.46 -2.97 3.87
C GLY A 64 -12.57 -3.66 2.50
N THR A 65 -12.40 -2.89 1.42
CA THR A 65 -12.56 -3.37 0.06
C THR A 65 -11.48 -4.40 -0.29
N PRO A 66 -11.84 -5.60 -0.75
CA PRO A 66 -10.88 -6.62 -1.14
C PRO A 66 -10.36 -6.35 -2.56
N ALA A 67 -9.40 -5.44 -2.71
CA ALA A 67 -8.80 -5.15 -4.02
C ALA A 67 -7.37 -4.60 -3.86
N PRO A 68 -6.46 -4.86 -4.82
CA PRO A 68 -5.06 -4.40 -4.78
C PRO A 68 -4.92 -2.92 -5.14
N LEU A 69 -5.77 -2.04 -4.57
CA LEU A 69 -5.76 -0.62 -4.93
C LEU A 69 -4.49 0.07 -4.45
N GLY A 70 -4.04 -0.20 -3.23
CA GLY A 70 -2.81 0.36 -2.70
C GLY A 70 -1.58 -0.10 -3.50
N GLU A 71 -1.48 -1.40 -3.76
CA GLU A 71 -0.42 -2.02 -4.54
C GLU A 71 -0.37 -1.48 -5.97
N THR A 72 -1.53 -1.34 -6.62
CA THR A 72 -1.60 -0.88 -8.01
C THR A 72 -1.34 0.61 -8.13
N LEU A 73 -2.08 1.44 -7.35
CA LEU A 73 -2.13 2.88 -7.57
C LEU A 73 -0.94 3.62 -6.95
N LEU A 74 -0.50 3.20 -5.77
CA LEU A 74 0.55 3.91 -5.03
C LEU A 74 1.95 3.27 -5.19
N ALA A 75 2.03 1.99 -5.57
CA ALA A 75 3.31 1.29 -5.68
C ALA A 75 3.65 0.87 -7.12
N ALA A 76 2.89 -0.05 -7.75
CA ALA A 76 3.26 -0.66 -9.03
C ALA A 76 3.27 0.33 -10.20
N ARG A 77 2.18 1.09 -10.39
CA ARG A 77 2.06 2.03 -11.51
C ARG A 77 3.14 3.11 -11.49
N PRO A 78 3.41 3.82 -10.36
CA PRO A 78 4.49 4.79 -10.30
C PRO A 78 5.87 4.16 -10.55
N LEU A 79 6.12 2.97 -10.01
CA LEU A 79 7.38 2.25 -10.17
C LEU A 79 7.65 1.91 -11.65
N LEU A 80 6.65 1.35 -12.35
CA LEU A 80 6.75 1.00 -13.76
C LEU A 80 6.93 2.24 -14.64
N ALA A 81 6.15 3.29 -14.39
CA ALA A 81 6.25 4.55 -15.13
C ALA A 81 7.63 5.20 -14.96
N ALA A 82 8.14 5.30 -13.72
CA ALA A 82 9.46 5.86 -13.45
C ALA A 82 10.60 5.04 -14.08
N ALA A 83 10.41 3.74 -14.24
CA ALA A 83 11.36 2.87 -14.94
C ALA A 83 11.23 2.93 -16.48
N GLY A 84 10.24 3.64 -17.03
CA GLY A 84 9.98 3.68 -18.47
C GLY A 84 9.49 2.34 -19.03
N LEU A 85 8.79 1.55 -18.20
CA LEU A 85 8.08 0.35 -18.62
C LEU A 85 6.63 0.68 -18.97
N THR A 86 6.06 -0.09 -19.89
CA THR A 86 4.61 -0.01 -20.17
C THR A 86 3.83 -0.39 -18.91
N VAL A 87 2.89 0.45 -18.51
CA VAL A 87 2.02 0.20 -17.35
C VAL A 87 0.74 -0.49 -17.85
N PRO A 88 0.48 -1.73 -17.43
CA PRO A 88 -0.76 -2.42 -17.80
C PRO A 88 -2.00 -1.77 -17.18
N ASP A 89 -3.15 -1.89 -17.84
CA ASP A 89 -4.44 -1.35 -17.36
C ASP A 89 -5.09 -2.20 -16.25
N GLY A 90 -4.65 -3.46 -16.10
CA GLY A 90 -5.18 -4.41 -15.12
C GLY A 90 -4.74 -4.13 -13.68
N PRO A 91 -5.25 -4.92 -12.72
CA PRO A 91 -4.78 -4.89 -11.34
C PRO A 91 -3.33 -5.38 -11.26
N LEU A 92 -2.50 -4.62 -10.55
CA LEU A 92 -1.07 -4.86 -10.40
C LEU A 92 -0.71 -5.11 -8.94
N THR A 93 0.38 -5.83 -8.74
CA THR A 93 1.02 -5.93 -7.42
C THR A 93 2.52 -5.74 -7.52
N VAL A 94 3.17 -5.60 -6.37
CA VAL A 94 4.62 -5.44 -6.26
C VAL A 94 5.20 -6.56 -5.40
N ALA A 95 6.33 -7.08 -5.81
CA ALA A 95 7.10 -8.01 -5.01
C ALA A 95 8.59 -7.67 -5.05
N SER A 96 9.30 -8.07 -4.02
CA SER A 96 10.76 -8.01 -3.99
C SER A 96 11.32 -9.30 -3.37
N GLY A 97 12.47 -9.72 -3.86
CA GLY A 97 13.12 -10.91 -3.31
C GLY A 97 14.28 -11.38 -4.18
N PRO A 98 15.11 -12.26 -3.63
CA PRO A 98 16.20 -12.86 -4.39
C PRO A 98 15.62 -13.83 -5.43
N LEU A 99 15.91 -13.57 -6.71
CA LEU A 99 15.63 -14.48 -7.81
C LEU A 99 16.92 -14.82 -8.53
N ASP A 100 17.01 -16.03 -9.06
CA ASP A 100 18.07 -16.42 -9.99
C ASP A 100 17.69 -15.87 -11.38
N VAL A 101 18.41 -14.84 -11.81
CA VAL A 101 18.17 -14.15 -13.07
C VAL A 101 19.34 -14.46 -14.03
N ARG A 102 19.04 -15.10 -15.16
CA ARG A 102 20.03 -15.51 -16.15
C ARG A 102 19.71 -14.94 -17.53
N PHE A 103 20.74 -14.53 -18.27
CA PHE A 103 20.61 -14.26 -19.69
C PHE A 103 20.66 -15.56 -20.47
N THR A 104 19.69 -15.80 -21.36
CA THR A 104 19.85 -16.80 -22.39
C THR A 104 20.61 -16.16 -23.56
N HIS A 105 21.86 -16.59 -23.79
CA HIS A 105 22.55 -16.31 -25.02
C HIS A 105 21.91 -17.12 -26.14
N VAL A 106 21.11 -16.48 -26.99
CA VAL A 106 20.93 -16.95 -28.37
C VAL A 106 21.94 -16.18 -29.21
N ASP A 107 22.93 -16.88 -29.70
CA ASP A 107 24.01 -16.31 -30.53
C ASP A 107 23.46 -15.88 -31.90
N THR A 108 22.84 -14.73 -31.98
CA THR A 108 22.43 -14.06 -33.23
C THR A 108 23.09 -12.69 -33.29
N GLY A 109 24.29 -12.67 -33.81
CA GLY A 109 25.16 -11.49 -33.95
C GLY A 109 24.44 -10.18 -34.27
N SER A 110 24.68 -9.20 -33.45
CA SER A 110 24.46 -7.74 -33.61
C SER A 110 23.15 -7.18 -33.05
N ARG A 111 23.23 -6.65 -31.89
CA ARG A 111 22.86 -5.29 -31.40
C ARG A 111 22.73 -5.29 -29.89
N VAL A 112 23.34 -4.28 -29.26
CA VAL A 112 23.33 -4.11 -27.80
C VAL A 112 22.02 -3.43 -27.40
N GLY A 113 21.13 -4.15 -26.70
CA GLY A 113 19.92 -3.59 -26.08
C GLY A 113 20.19 -2.80 -24.78
N PRO A 114 19.16 -2.23 -24.12
CA PRO A 114 19.30 -1.35 -22.94
C PRO A 114 20.06 -1.94 -21.74
N LEU A 115 20.19 -3.28 -21.70
CA LEU A 115 20.99 -4.00 -20.69
C LEU A 115 22.32 -4.55 -21.24
N GLY A 116 22.70 -4.16 -22.46
CA GLY A 116 23.86 -4.72 -23.13
C GLY A 116 23.59 -6.06 -23.83
N ALA A 117 22.32 -6.46 -23.94
CA ALA A 117 21.90 -7.68 -24.63
C ALA A 117 22.02 -7.53 -26.15
N ARG A 118 22.48 -8.58 -26.82
CA ARG A 118 22.61 -8.63 -28.28
C ARG A 118 21.45 -9.42 -28.90
N GLY A 119 20.69 -8.81 -29.78
CA GLY A 119 19.68 -9.47 -30.60
C GLY A 119 18.24 -9.31 -30.14
N THR A 120 17.28 -9.52 -31.06
CA THR A 120 15.83 -9.38 -30.85
C THR A 120 15.17 -10.54 -30.10
N ASP A 121 15.94 -11.59 -29.73
CA ASP A 121 15.46 -12.79 -29.01
C ASP A 121 16.08 -12.95 -27.61
N ASP A 122 16.74 -11.90 -27.06
CA ASP A 122 17.34 -11.96 -25.73
C ASP A 122 16.25 -11.81 -24.65
N ALA A 123 15.74 -12.93 -24.18
CA ALA A 123 14.89 -13.00 -23.01
C ALA A 123 15.74 -13.28 -21.76
N LEU A 124 15.39 -12.63 -20.63
CA LEU A 124 15.88 -13.04 -19.32
C LEU A 124 15.15 -14.30 -18.89
N ARG A 125 15.88 -15.27 -18.34
CA ARG A 125 15.30 -16.44 -17.66
C ARG A 125 15.36 -16.21 -16.17
N VAL A 126 14.22 -16.41 -15.51
CA VAL A 126 14.04 -16.11 -14.10
C VAL A 126 13.52 -17.34 -13.37
N SER A 127 14.20 -17.71 -12.28
CA SER A 127 13.80 -18.81 -11.40
C SER A 127 13.86 -18.38 -9.95
N GLY A 128 13.02 -18.98 -9.11
CA GLY A 128 12.99 -18.72 -7.67
C GLY A 128 11.59 -18.62 -7.11
N THR A 129 11.46 -18.15 -5.89
CA THR A 129 10.16 -17.97 -5.23
C THR A 129 10.07 -16.57 -4.65
N LEU A 130 8.99 -15.88 -4.99
CA LEU A 130 8.58 -14.64 -4.36
C LEU A 130 7.56 -15.00 -3.29
N HIS A 131 7.88 -14.70 -2.04
CA HIS A 131 7.04 -15.10 -0.91
C HIS A 131 5.99 -14.06 -0.56
N ARG A 132 4.79 -14.55 -0.23
CA ARG A 132 3.69 -13.75 0.33
C ARG A 132 3.33 -12.52 -0.50
N VAL A 133 3.31 -12.66 -1.82
CA VAL A 133 2.99 -11.57 -2.76
C VAL A 133 1.54 -11.12 -2.56
N PRO A 134 1.31 -9.85 -2.22
CA PRO A 134 -0.03 -9.34 -1.99
C PRO A 134 -0.90 -9.49 -3.25
N TRP A 135 -2.10 -10.02 -3.08
CA TRP A 135 -3.11 -10.13 -4.13
C TRP A 135 -2.66 -10.84 -5.42
N ALA A 136 -1.61 -11.67 -5.40
CA ALA A 136 -1.05 -12.27 -6.61
C ALA A 136 -2.08 -13.04 -7.44
N ARG A 137 -3.06 -13.72 -6.80
CA ARG A 137 -4.12 -14.45 -7.52
C ARG A 137 -5.21 -13.54 -8.10
N ALA A 138 -5.25 -12.27 -7.71
CA ALA A 138 -6.19 -11.27 -8.21
C ALA A 138 -5.54 -10.27 -9.18
N ALA A 139 -4.21 -10.11 -9.12
CA ALA A 139 -3.45 -9.25 -10.01
C ALA A 139 -3.18 -9.94 -11.35
N ASP A 140 -3.19 -9.15 -12.44
CA ASP A 140 -2.81 -9.64 -13.78
C ASP A 140 -1.30 -9.70 -13.93
N SER A 141 -0.59 -8.72 -13.36
CA SER A 141 0.87 -8.65 -13.43
C SER A 141 1.48 -8.26 -12.09
N VAL A 142 2.74 -8.65 -11.91
CA VAL A 142 3.55 -8.29 -10.75
C VAL A 142 4.81 -7.54 -11.19
N ALA A 143 5.04 -6.37 -10.59
CA ALA A 143 6.28 -5.63 -10.71
C ALA A 143 7.28 -6.17 -9.69
N VAL A 144 8.36 -6.79 -10.15
CA VAL A 144 9.32 -7.50 -9.31
C VAL A 144 10.65 -6.77 -9.25
N LEU A 145 11.07 -6.41 -8.05
CA LEU A 145 12.41 -5.86 -7.78
C LEU A 145 13.33 -6.99 -7.30
N THR A 146 14.43 -7.20 -8.02
CA THR A 146 15.44 -8.23 -7.70
C THR A 146 16.84 -7.75 -8.07
N GLU A 147 17.85 -8.55 -7.76
CA GLU A 147 19.21 -8.30 -8.20
C GLU A 147 19.43 -8.86 -9.61
N GLY A 148 20.03 -8.07 -10.49
CA GLY A 148 20.33 -8.48 -11.85
C GLY A 148 21.57 -9.36 -11.94
N PRO A 149 21.75 -10.11 -13.03
CA PRO A 149 22.83 -11.09 -13.19
C PRO A 149 24.24 -10.47 -13.23
N SER A 150 24.35 -9.17 -13.50
CA SER A 150 25.61 -8.41 -13.48
C SER A 150 25.74 -7.53 -12.23
N GLY A 151 24.94 -7.80 -11.20
CA GLY A 151 24.82 -6.96 -10.01
C GLY A 151 23.95 -5.73 -10.23
N GLY A 152 23.45 -5.18 -9.09
CA GLY A 152 22.55 -4.04 -9.06
C GLY A 152 21.08 -4.38 -9.33
N PRO A 153 20.17 -3.49 -8.93
CA PRO A 153 18.74 -3.77 -8.98
C PRO A 153 18.18 -3.74 -10.40
N VAL A 154 17.28 -4.68 -10.66
CA VAL A 154 16.47 -4.75 -11.88
C VAL A 154 15.00 -4.81 -11.51
N LEU A 155 14.16 -4.19 -12.34
CA LEU A 155 12.72 -4.29 -12.30
C LEU A 155 12.25 -5.18 -13.44
N LEU A 156 11.45 -6.18 -13.11
CA LEU A 156 10.82 -7.10 -14.04
C LEU A 156 9.31 -6.91 -13.99
N LEU A 157 8.64 -6.93 -15.12
CA LEU A 157 7.18 -7.02 -15.19
C LEU A 157 6.81 -8.44 -15.64
N LEU A 158 6.20 -9.21 -14.73
CA LEU A 158 5.79 -10.60 -14.96
C LEU A 158 4.27 -10.70 -15.00
N GLU A 159 3.75 -11.52 -15.91
CA GLU A 159 2.35 -11.94 -15.85
C GLU A 159 2.17 -12.97 -14.73
N THR A 160 1.19 -12.76 -13.86
CA THR A 160 0.96 -13.72 -12.75
C THR A 160 0.55 -15.11 -13.25
N ALA A 161 -0.05 -15.18 -14.45
CA ALA A 161 -0.40 -16.42 -15.12
C ALA A 161 0.82 -17.26 -15.56
N GLU A 162 1.99 -16.65 -15.74
CA GLU A 162 3.25 -17.34 -16.08
C GLU A 162 3.91 -18.00 -14.85
N CYS A 163 3.42 -17.70 -13.65
CA CYS A 163 3.96 -18.19 -12.39
C CYS A 163 3.07 -19.30 -11.81
N ARG A 164 3.69 -20.36 -11.27
CA ARG A 164 2.96 -21.30 -10.41
C ARG A 164 2.73 -20.64 -9.05
N ARG A 165 1.54 -20.82 -8.49
CA ARG A 165 1.18 -20.26 -7.19
C ARG A 165 1.09 -21.34 -6.12
N ALA A 166 1.56 -20.99 -4.91
CA ALA A 166 1.16 -21.66 -3.69
C ALA A 166 0.31 -20.68 -2.88
N GLU A 167 -0.95 -21.04 -2.65
CA GLU A 167 -1.91 -20.16 -2.03
C GLU A 167 -1.60 -19.89 -0.57
N GLY A 168 -1.71 -18.63 -0.16
CA GLY A 168 -1.57 -18.16 1.19
C GLY A 168 -2.51 -17.00 1.49
N THR A 169 -2.68 -16.69 2.76
CA THR A 169 -3.48 -15.55 3.22
C THR A 169 -2.81 -14.85 4.39
N ASN A 170 -3.21 -13.59 4.63
CA ASN A 170 -2.89 -12.90 5.86
C ASN A 170 -3.98 -13.14 6.94
N LEU A 171 -3.86 -12.49 8.10
CA LEU A 171 -4.80 -12.62 9.20
C LEU A 171 -6.24 -12.22 8.82
N ALA A 172 -6.39 -11.29 7.89
CA ALA A 172 -7.69 -10.83 7.40
C ALA A 172 -8.28 -11.70 6.28
N GLY A 173 -7.59 -12.81 5.88
CA GLY A 173 -8.01 -13.69 4.80
C GLY A 173 -7.64 -13.15 3.40
N GLU A 174 -6.95 -12.01 3.31
CA GLU A 174 -6.55 -11.46 2.01
C GLU A 174 -5.43 -12.30 1.38
N PRO A 175 -5.42 -12.49 0.05
CA PRO A 175 -4.42 -13.28 -0.66
C PRO A 175 -2.98 -12.79 -0.42
N ARG A 176 -2.10 -13.73 -0.05
CA ARG A 176 -0.65 -13.54 0.12
C ARG A 176 0.04 -14.80 -0.40
N ASP A 177 0.03 -14.96 -1.72
CA ASP A 177 0.51 -16.17 -2.38
C ASP A 177 2.02 -16.17 -2.57
N ASP A 178 2.61 -17.35 -2.54
CA ASP A 178 3.97 -17.52 -3.07
C ASP A 178 3.89 -17.70 -4.60
N LEU A 179 4.68 -16.90 -5.33
CA LEU A 179 4.85 -17.06 -6.78
C LEU A 179 6.14 -17.83 -7.05
N ILE A 180 5.99 -19.00 -7.65
CA ILE A 180 7.10 -19.92 -7.96
C ILE A 180 7.40 -19.80 -9.45
N LEU A 181 8.60 -19.30 -9.75
CA LEU A 181 9.11 -19.13 -11.09
C LEU A 181 10.05 -20.29 -11.42
N THR A 182 9.81 -20.96 -12.54
CA THR A 182 10.66 -22.04 -13.01
C THR A 182 11.05 -21.72 -14.44
N ASP A 183 12.24 -21.18 -14.63
CA ASP A 183 12.80 -20.82 -15.94
C ASP A 183 11.84 -19.95 -16.78
N VAL A 184 11.19 -18.97 -16.16
CA VAL A 184 10.24 -18.07 -16.81
C VAL A 184 10.99 -17.13 -17.75
N ALA A 185 10.56 -17.05 -19.00
CA ALA A 185 11.14 -16.17 -19.99
C ALA A 185 10.53 -14.75 -19.85
N VAL A 186 11.36 -13.75 -19.58
CA VAL A 186 10.93 -12.36 -19.48
C VAL A 186 11.49 -11.59 -20.67
N PRO A 187 10.64 -11.10 -21.57
CA PRO A 187 11.07 -10.31 -22.73
C PRO A 187 11.83 -9.04 -22.33
N ALA A 188 12.81 -8.62 -23.13
CA ALA A 188 13.67 -7.49 -22.80
C ALA A 188 12.93 -6.16 -22.59
N GLU A 189 11.80 -5.96 -23.26
CA GLU A 189 10.91 -4.81 -23.09
C GLU A 189 10.25 -4.74 -21.71
N ARG A 190 10.14 -5.87 -20.99
CA ARG A 190 9.59 -5.97 -19.64
C ARG A 190 10.67 -5.93 -18.53
N VAL A 191 11.89 -5.58 -18.89
CA VAL A 191 13.04 -5.57 -17.97
C VAL A 191 13.70 -4.20 -17.99
N ARG A 192 14.05 -3.67 -16.82
CA ARG A 192 14.84 -2.43 -16.70
C ARG A 192 15.83 -2.53 -15.55
N ARG A 193 17.07 -2.06 -15.80
CA ARG A 193 17.95 -1.69 -14.70
C ARG A 193 17.42 -0.42 -14.06
N VAL A 194 17.38 -0.40 -12.73
CA VAL A 194 16.84 0.72 -11.99
C VAL A 194 17.87 1.23 -10.96
N PRO A 195 17.88 2.53 -10.65
CA PRO A 195 18.75 3.04 -9.59
C PRO A 195 18.25 2.57 -8.21
N ALA A 196 19.15 2.47 -7.24
CA ALA A 196 18.80 2.12 -5.87
C ALA A 196 17.78 3.10 -5.24
N ALA A 197 17.73 4.35 -5.71
CA ALA A 197 16.74 5.33 -5.31
C ALA A 197 15.31 4.85 -5.63
N LEU A 198 15.10 4.27 -6.82
CA LEU A 198 13.79 3.77 -7.23
C LEU A 198 13.36 2.54 -6.40
N VAL A 199 14.31 1.71 -5.97
CA VAL A 199 14.03 0.60 -5.05
C VAL A 199 13.56 1.14 -3.69
N ARG A 200 14.22 2.18 -3.17
CA ARG A 200 13.78 2.85 -1.94
C ARG A 200 12.41 3.49 -2.10
N GLU A 201 12.16 4.11 -3.26
CA GLU A 201 10.85 4.70 -3.57
C GLU A 201 9.74 3.67 -3.55
N ALA A 202 9.91 2.52 -4.21
CA ALA A 202 8.94 1.43 -4.18
C ALA A 202 8.61 0.98 -2.73
N GLN A 203 9.62 0.90 -1.86
CA GLN A 203 9.44 0.50 -0.47
C GLN A 203 8.61 1.49 0.34
N TRP A 204 8.93 2.79 0.28
CA TRP A 204 8.17 3.76 1.06
C TRP A 204 6.77 4.03 0.46
N ARG A 205 6.59 3.89 -0.86
CA ARG A 205 5.26 3.95 -1.48
C ARG A 205 4.37 2.79 -1.02
N ALA A 206 4.91 1.58 -0.92
CA ALA A 206 4.20 0.44 -0.36
C ALA A 206 3.83 0.68 1.11
N GLY A 207 4.75 1.22 1.91
CA GLY A 207 4.47 1.63 3.30
C GLY A 207 3.36 2.69 3.40
N LEU A 208 3.38 3.70 2.52
CA LEU A 208 2.31 4.71 2.46
C LEU A 208 0.96 4.10 2.06
N ALA A 209 0.94 3.13 1.14
CA ALA A 209 -0.28 2.42 0.79
C ALA A 209 -0.88 1.69 2.00
N ARG A 210 -0.05 1.04 2.83
CA ARG A 210 -0.52 0.42 4.09
C ARG A 210 -1.01 1.47 5.08
N ALA A 211 -0.29 2.58 5.24
CA ALA A 211 -0.70 3.68 6.11
C ALA A 211 -2.07 4.26 5.71
N ALA A 212 -2.32 4.45 4.42
CA ALA A 212 -3.59 4.93 3.89
C ALA A 212 -4.75 3.94 4.18
N LEU A 213 -4.52 2.65 3.96
CA LEU A 213 -5.50 1.60 4.29
C LEU A 213 -5.80 1.58 5.81
N ILE A 214 -4.78 1.68 6.65
CA ILE A 214 -4.92 1.72 8.13
C ILE A 214 -5.67 2.98 8.55
N ALA A 215 -5.38 4.16 7.98
CA ALA A 215 -6.09 5.40 8.30
C ALA A 215 -7.60 5.28 8.01
N GLY A 216 -7.97 4.70 6.87
CA GLY A 216 -9.36 4.42 6.54
C GLY A 216 -10.02 3.47 7.52
N ALA A 217 -9.37 2.35 7.85
CA ALA A 217 -9.89 1.36 8.80
C ALA A 217 -9.97 1.93 10.23
N ALA A 218 -9.04 2.80 10.63
CA ALA A 218 -9.07 3.52 11.91
C ALA A 218 -10.31 4.40 12.02
N ARG A 219 -10.62 5.20 10.98
CA ARG A 219 -11.86 5.98 10.90
C ARG A 219 -13.09 5.08 11.07
N ARG A 220 -13.10 3.91 10.42
CA ARG A 220 -14.19 2.94 10.56
C ARG A 220 -14.32 2.41 11.99
N CYS A 221 -13.21 2.12 12.67
CA CYS A 221 -13.22 1.70 14.08
C CYS A 221 -13.81 2.77 14.99
N VAL A 222 -13.46 4.06 14.78
CA VAL A 222 -14.03 5.19 15.53
C VAL A 222 -15.55 5.23 15.36
N GLU A 223 -16.04 5.24 14.13
CA GLU A 223 -17.48 5.34 13.84
C GLU A 223 -18.27 4.17 14.43
N LEU A 224 -17.77 2.94 14.27
CA LEU A 224 -18.43 1.75 14.84
C LEU A 224 -18.46 1.80 16.37
N THR A 225 -17.37 2.26 16.99
CA THR A 225 -17.27 2.34 18.47
C THR A 225 -18.20 3.40 19.02
N VAL A 226 -18.22 4.60 18.45
CA VAL A 226 -19.12 5.68 18.87
C VAL A 226 -20.58 5.28 18.67
N ALA A 227 -20.93 4.67 17.55
CA ALA A 227 -22.28 4.16 17.31
C ALA A 227 -22.69 3.11 18.36
N HIS A 228 -21.78 2.18 18.70
CA HIS A 228 -22.02 1.17 19.72
C HIS A 228 -22.24 1.78 21.11
N THR A 229 -21.35 2.64 21.58
CA THR A 229 -21.42 3.23 22.92
C THR A 229 -22.61 4.15 23.10
N THR A 230 -23.03 4.82 22.03
CA THR A 230 -24.22 5.67 22.02
C THR A 230 -25.51 4.88 22.09
N SER A 231 -25.59 3.73 21.41
CA SER A 231 -26.79 2.89 21.36
C SER A 231 -26.89 1.89 22.52
N ARG A 232 -25.76 1.41 23.05
CA ARG A 232 -25.71 0.38 24.10
C ARG A 232 -26.04 0.97 25.46
N VAL A 233 -27.13 0.51 26.08
CA VAL A 233 -27.54 0.91 27.43
C VAL A 233 -27.08 -0.13 28.46
N GLN A 234 -26.36 0.32 29.48
CA GLN A 234 -25.99 -0.42 30.69
C GLN A 234 -26.07 0.51 31.90
N PHE A 235 -26.35 -0.03 33.08
CA PHE A 235 -26.52 0.75 34.32
C PHE A 235 -27.51 1.93 34.18
N GLY A 236 -28.59 1.74 33.40
CA GLY A 236 -29.68 2.68 33.23
C GLY A 236 -29.41 3.85 32.25
N ARG A 237 -28.30 3.86 31.52
CA ARG A 237 -27.98 4.92 30.54
C ARG A 237 -27.01 4.40 29.44
N PRO A 238 -26.91 5.12 28.29
CA PRO A 238 -25.92 4.80 27.26
C PRO A 238 -24.50 4.79 27.78
N LEU A 239 -23.64 3.89 27.21
CA LEU A 239 -22.24 3.78 27.64
C LEU A 239 -21.50 5.10 27.42
N SER A 240 -21.77 5.83 26.37
CA SER A 240 -21.19 7.16 26.06
C SER A 240 -21.46 8.25 27.13
N HIS A 241 -22.37 8.01 28.09
CA HIS A 241 -22.58 8.91 29.22
C HIS A 241 -21.61 8.73 30.39
N PHE A 242 -20.81 7.65 30.39
CA PHE A 242 -19.81 7.41 31.44
C PHE A 242 -18.49 8.11 31.10
N GLN A 243 -17.91 8.79 32.13
CA GLN A 243 -16.69 9.56 31.92
C GLN A 243 -15.50 8.72 31.45
N ALA A 244 -15.37 7.49 31.96
CA ALA A 244 -14.31 6.56 31.54
C ALA A 244 -14.45 6.19 30.04
N VAL A 245 -15.69 5.98 29.56
CA VAL A 245 -15.95 5.71 28.13
C VAL A 245 -15.57 6.90 27.28
N LYS A 246 -15.99 8.12 27.67
CA LYS A 246 -15.61 9.36 26.95
C LYS A 246 -14.12 9.57 26.84
N GLN A 247 -13.36 9.23 27.89
CA GLN A 247 -11.90 9.33 27.88
C GLN A 247 -11.27 8.34 26.90
N GLU A 248 -11.74 7.08 26.87
CA GLU A 248 -11.26 6.10 25.91
C GLU A 248 -11.67 6.46 24.48
N GLU A 249 -12.89 6.94 24.24
CA GLU A 249 -13.31 7.46 22.93
C GLU A 249 -12.43 8.63 22.47
N ALA A 250 -12.10 9.57 23.36
CA ALA A 250 -11.21 10.68 23.03
C ALA A 250 -9.83 10.20 22.57
N LYS A 251 -9.25 9.23 23.26
CA LYS A 251 -7.96 8.62 22.85
C LYS A 251 -8.07 7.88 21.52
N LEU A 252 -9.18 7.14 21.30
CA LEU A 252 -9.43 6.46 20.04
C LEU A 252 -9.46 7.45 18.87
N VAL A 253 -10.16 8.56 19.03
CA VAL A 253 -10.26 9.63 18.03
C VAL A 253 -8.89 10.29 17.82
N GLU A 254 -8.13 10.55 18.89
CA GLU A 254 -6.78 11.11 18.84
C GLU A 254 -5.85 10.26 17.98
N GLU A 255 -5.77 8.96 18.24
CA GLU A 255 -4.91 8.03 17.48
C GLU A 255 -5.32 7.94 16.00
N ALA A 256 -6.62 7.89 15.72
CA ALA A 256 -7.11 7.90 14.34
C ALA A 256 -6.81 9.23 13.62
N ALA A 257 -6.95 10.37 14.32
CA ALA A 257 -6.66 11.67 13.77
C ALA A 257 -5.17 11.89 13.49
N LEU A 258 -4.28 11.43 14.40
CA LEU A 258 -2.83 11.45 14.18
C LEU A 258 -2.43 10.65 12.96
N THR A 259 -3.02 9.45 12.79
CA THR A 259 -2.78 8.61 11.63
C THR A 259 -3.25 9.28 10.34
N ALA A 260 -4.45 9.84 10.34
CA ALA A 260 -5.00 10.55 9.19
C ALA A 260 -4.15 11.76 8.80
N ALA A 261 -3.77 12.60 9.77
CA ALA A 261 -2.94 13.79 9.55
C ALA A 261 -1.56 13.43 8.96
N ALA A 262 -0.93 12.35 9.44
CA ALA A 262 0.35 11.90 8.90
C ALA A 262 0.21 11.41 7.44
N VAL A 263 -0.86 10.70 7.10
CA VAL A 263 -1.16 10.24 5.73
C VAL A 263 -1.47 11.42 4.81
N GLU A 264 -2.25 12.41 5.28
CA GLU A 264 -2.55 13.62 4.52
C GLU A 264 -1.29 14.45 4.25
N ALA A 265 -0.40 14.59 5.24
CA ALA A 265 0.88 15.27 5.06
C ALA A 265 1.76 14.56 4.01
N ALA A 266 1.79 13.22 4.00
CA ALA A 266 2.51 12.45 2.99
C ALA A 266 1.87 12.59 1.60
N ALA A 267 0.55 12.62 1.52
CA ALA A 267 -0.18 12.85 0.27
C ALA A 267 0.12 14.23 -0.31
N ALA A 268 0.11 15.27 0.53
CA ALA A 268 0.45 16.64 0.13
C ALA A 268 1.91 16.75 -0.34
N ALA A 269 2.85 16.11 0.37
CA ALA A 269 4.25 16.07 -0.04
C ALA A 269 4.47 15.38 -1.39
N LEU A 270 3.68 14.38 -1.72
CA LEU A 270 3.72 13.69 -3.02
C LEU A 270 3.13 14.52 -4.16
N ALA A 271 2.12 15.35 -3.85
CA ALA A 271 1.42 16.19 -4.83
C ALA A 271 2.15 17.50 -5.12
N ASP A 272 3.07 17.92 -4.25
CA ASP A 272 3.80 19.20 -4.39
C ASP A 272 4.84 19.10 -5.53
N PRO A 273 4.74 19.93 -6.59
CA PRO A 273 5.73 19.99 -7.66
C PRO A 273 7.14 20.37 -7.16
N GLY A 274 7.24 21.10 -6.06
CA GLY A 274 8.50 21.43 -5.41
C GLY A 274 9.20 20.19 -4.83
N THR A 275 8.44 19.23 -4.37
CA THR A 275 8.94 17.95 -3.83
C THR A 275 9.42 17.00 -4.93
N ALA A 276 8.98 17.19 -6.17
CA ALA A 276 9.57 16.49 -7.31
C ALA A 276 11.06 16.84 -7.50
N ALA A 277 11.49 18.03 -7.01
CA ALA A 277 12.89 18.44 -6.95
C ALA A 277 13.63 17.94 -5.69
N ASP A 278 12.90 17.55 -4.63
CA ASP A 278 13.44 16.95 -3.40
C ASP A 278 12.66 15.67 -3.02
N PRO A 279 12.95 14.53 -3.67
CA PRO A 279 12.30 13.24 -3.36
C PRO A 279 12.43 12.82 -1.89
N ASP A 280 13.39 13.39 -1.22
CA ASP A 280 13.68 13.15 0.18
C ASP A 280 12.56 13.62 1.11
N THR A 281 11.86 14.68 0.78
CA THR A 281 10.72 15.19 1.58
C THR A 281 9.53 14.24 1.49
N ALA A 282 9.19 13.74 0.31
CA ALA A 282 8.12 12.75 0.14
C ALA A 282 8.45 11.43 0.86
N GLU A 283 9.69 10.95 0.75
CA GLU A 283 10.15 9.76 1.48
C GLU A 283 10.01 9.93 2.99
N PHE A 284 10.43 11.09 3.54
CA PHE A 284 10.32 11.35 4.97
C PHE A 284 8.86 11.34 5.44
N ALA A 285 7.99 12.08 4.76
CA ALA A 285 6.58 12.15 5.11
C ALA A 285 5.89 10.78 5.01
N ALA A 286 6.18 9.99 3.96
CA ALA A 286 5.66 8.64 3.81
C ALA A 286 6.15 7.69 4.92
N CYS A 287 7.42 7.78 5.31
CA CYS A 287 7.97 7.00 6.42
C CYS A 287 7.31 7.39 7.76
N VAL A 288 7.04 8.68 7.99
CA VAL A 288 6.32 9.15 9.19
C VAL A 288 4.89 8.60 9.20
N ALA A 289 4.18 8.68 8.06
CA ALA A 289 2.83 8.12 7.93
C ALA A 289 2.81 6.61 8.21
N ALA A 290 3.76 5.84 7.65
CA ALA A 290 3.86 4.40 7.87
C ALA A 290 4.20 4.05 9.32
N ALA A 291 5.10 4.81 9.96
CA ALA A 291 5.46 4.62 11.38
C ALA A 291 4.27 4.91 12.30
N GLN A 292 3.60 6.07 12.10
CA GLN A 292 2.44 6.47 12.90
C GLN A 292 1.29 5.49 12.74
N ALA A 293 0.94 5.11 11.50
CA ALA A 293 -0.11 4.15 11.24
C ALA A 293 0.18 2.80 11.92
N SER A 294 1.42 2.29 11.81
CA SER A 294 1.81 1.03 12.46
C SER A 294 1.72 1.11 13.98
N ALA A 295 2.15 2.21 14.60
CA ALA A 295 2.13 2.40 16.05
C ALA A 295 0.70 2.50 16.61
N SER A 296 -0.19 3.19 15.89
CA SER A 296 -1.57 3.43 16.34
C SER A 296 -2.46 2.17 16.33
N VAL A 297 -2.13 1.14 15.53
CA VAL A 297 -2.97 -0.08 15.38
C VAL A 297 -3.27 -0.73 16.73
N ALA A 298 -2.26 -0.89 17.59
CA ALA A 298 -2.43 -1.58 18.86
C ALA A 298 -3.39 -0.83 19.78
N GLU A 299 -3.26 0.48 19.88
CA GLU A 299 -4.09 1.28 20.78
C GLU A 299 -5.52 1.44 20.24
N ILE A 300 -5.69 1.72 18.94
CA ILE A 300 -7.01 1.80 18.29
C ILE A 300 -7.77 0.49 18.49
N THR A 301 -7.14 -0.64 18.18
CA THR A 301 -7.81 -1.95 18.28
C THR A 301 -8.12 -2.30 19.73
N ARG A 302 -7.21 -2.04 20.68
CA ARG A 302 -7.42 -2.26 22.10
C ARG A 302 -8.64 -1.49 22.62
N ILE A 303 -8.71 -0.19 22.34
CA ILE A 303 -9.80 0.68 22.81
C ILE A 303 -11.12 0.26 22.16
N ALA A 304 -11.15 0.08 20.85
CA ALA A 304 -12.36 -0.28 20.12
C ALA A 304 -12.95 -1.60 20.65
N HIS A 305 -12.14 -2.65 20.80
CA HIS A 305 -12.58 -3.92 21.36
C HIS A 305 -12.98 -3.83 22.83
N GLN A 306 -12.26 -3.05 23.65
CA GLN A 306 -12.61 -2.82 25.04
C GLN A 306 -14.00 -2.19 25.19
N LEU A 307 -14.31 -1.17 24.38
CA LEU A 307 -15.58 -0.46 24.42
C LEU A 307 -16.75 -1.26 23.85
N HIS A 308 -16.51 -2.15 22.89
CA HIS A 308 -17.52 -3.09 22.39
C HIS A 308 -17.76 -4.26 23.34
N GLY A 309 -16.76 -4.64 24.16
CA GLY A 309 -16.81 -5.83 24.99
C GLY A 309 -16.89 -7.12 24.16
N ALA A 310 -17.56 -8.15 24.67
CA ALA A 310 -17.62 -9.47 24.04
C ALA A 310 -18.15 -9.45 22.61
N ILE A 311 -19.11 -8.59 22.27
CA ILE A 311 -19.69 -8.52 20.92
C ILE A 311 -18.67 -8.11 19.86
N GLY A 312 -17.67 -7.28 20.24
CA GLY A 312 -16.62 -6.85 19.32
C GLY A 312 -15.74 -7.99 18.79
N PHE A 313 -15.71 -9.13 19.49
CA PHE A 313 -14.97 -10.32 19.10
C PHE A 313 -15.81 -11.36 18.35
N THR A 314 -17.06 -11.04 18.05
CA THR A 314 -17.99 -11.94 17.36
C THR A 314 -18.27 -11.46 15.94
N GLU A 315 -18.76 -12.35 15.09
CA GLU A 315 -19.19 -12.02 13.72
C GLU A 315 -20.43 -11.11 13.68
N LEU A 316 -21.12 -10.94 14.79
CA LEU A 316 -22.27 -10.03 14.91
C LEU A 316 -21.85 -8.55 14.83
N SER A 317 -20.59 -8.24 15.13
CA SER A 317 -20.04 -6.90 15.00
C SER A 317 -19.07 -6.81 13.81
N PRO A 318 -19.19 -5.82 12.94
CA PRO A 318 -18.25 -5.63 11.83
C PRO A 318 -16.87 -5.12 12.28
N LEU A 319 -16.67 -4.83 13.56
CA LEU A 319 -15.42 -4.28 14.11
C LEU A 319 -14.22 -5.17 13.77
N HIS A 320 -14.35 -6.49 13.95
CA HIS A 320 -13.25 -7.43 13.70
C HIS A 320 -12.75 -7.38 12.27
N LEU A 321 -13.58 -6.97 11.29
CA LEU A 321 -13.17 -6.85 9.89
C LEU A 321 -12.16 -5.72 9.67
N ALA A 322 -12.35 -4.61 10.38
CA ALA A 322 -11.42 -3.50 10.32
C ALA A 322 -10.14 -3.83 11.13
N THR A 323 -10.29 -4.35 12.34
CA THR A 323 -9.15 -4.59 13.23
C THR A 323 -8.23 -5.70 12.75
N THR A 324 -8.73 -6.81 12.18
CA THR A 324 -7.88 -7.87 11.60
C THR A 324 -7.11 -7.38 10.37
N ARG A 325 -7.70 -6.50 9.55
CA ARG A 325 -7.01 -5.85 8.43
C ARG A 325 -5.92 -4.91 8.91
N MET A 326 -6.19 -4.06 9.90
CA MET A 326 -5.18 -3.17 10.47
C MET A 326 -3.97 -3.96 11.00
N TRP A 327 -4.19 -5.05 11.72
CA TRP A 327 -3.12 -5.93 12.19
C TRP A 327 -2.35 -6.60 11.05
N SER A 328 -3.03 -7.01 9.98
CA SER A 328 -2.39 -7.58 8.79
C SER A 328 -1.49 -6.57 8.09
N TRP A 329 -2.03 -5.38 7.81
CA TRP A 329 -1.32 -4.33 7.06
C TRP A 329 -0.18 -3.69 7.84
N ARG A 330 -0.26 -3.67 9.20
CA ARG A 330 0.77 -3.16 10.08
C ARG A 330 2.14 -3.82 9.88
N ASP A 331 2.14 -5.12 9.65
CA ASP A 331 3.36 -5.93 9.58
C ASP A 331 3.79 -6.22 8.13
N GLU A 332 3.07 -5.66 7.14
CA GLU A 332 3.40 -5.76 5.72
C GLU A 332 4.22 -4.56 5.25
N ASP A 333 5.11 -4.79 4.27
CA ASP A 333 5.97 -3.78 3.62
C ASP A 333 6.93 -3.01 4.56
N GLY A 334 7.03 -3.43 5.81
CA GLY A 334 7.90 -2.88 6.84
C GLY A 334 7.24 -2.89 8.21
N SER A 335 7.97 -3.29 9.25
CA SER A 335 7.49 -3.22 10.62
C SER A 335 7.57 -1.80 11.18
N GLU A 336 6.79 -1.51 12.23
CA GLU A 336 6.87 -0.28 13.02
C GLU A 336 8.33 0.11 13.33
N HIS A 337 9.11 -0.85 13.85
CA HIS A 337 10.52 -0.63 14.16
C HIS A 337 11.37 -0.28 12.92
N ALA A 338 11.09 -0.87 11.78
CA ALA A 338 11.81 -0.57 10.54
C ALA A 338 11.56 0.87 10.08
N TRP A 339 10.35 1.35 10.19
CA TRP A 339 9.98 2.73 9.84
C TRP A 339 10.60 3.75 10.79
N PHE A 340 10.49 3.55 12.12
CA PHE A 340 11.13 4.42 13.09
C PHE A 340 12.64 4.45 12.93
N ARG A 341 13.27 3.33 12.63
CA ARG A 341 14.71 3.26 12.38
C ARG A 341 15.12 4.03 11.12
N ARG A 342 14.28 4.02 10.07
CA ARG A 342 14.51 4.76 8.82
C ARG A 342 14.43 6.26 9.07
N ILE A 343 13.41 6.72 9.80
CA ILE A 343 13.26 8.11 10.22
C ILE A 343 14.45 8.55 11.07
N GLY A 344 14.79 7.79 12.12
CA GLY A 344 15.88 8.11 13.03
C GLY A 344 17.23 8.22 12.34
N ARG A 345 17.53 7.31 11.40
CA ARG A 345 18.75 7.40 10.59
C ARG A 345 18.81 8.70 9.82
N ARG A 346 17.74 9.07 9.15
CA ARG A 346 17.66 10.31 8.37
C ARG A 346 17.84 11.56 9.23
N VAL A 347 17.23 11.58 10.44
CA VAL A 347 17.41 12.68 11.38
C VAL A 347 18.86 12.81 11.81
N VAL A 348 19.54 11.68 12.10
CA VAL A 348 20.95 11.67 12.49
C VAL A 348 21.86 12.12 11.35
N GLU A 349 21.62 11.64 10.14
CA GLU A 349 22.41 12.01 8.93
C GLU A 349 22.17 13.47 8.52
N GLY A 350 20.96 13.99 8.69
CA GLY A 350 20.59 15.37 8.36
C GLY A 350 21.05 16.41 9.36
N GLY A 351 21.31 16.03 10.59
CA GLY A 351 21.63 16.92 11.71
C GLY A 351 20.40 17.65 12.29
N SER A 352 20.60 18.23 13.49
CA SER A 352 19.53 18.90 14.24
C SER A 352 18.90 20.08 13.49
N ASP A 353 19.69 20.81 12.70
CA ASP A 353 19.26 22.01 12.00
C ASP A 353 18.26 21.75 10.86
N ARG A 354 18.26 20.51 10.33
CA ARG A 354 17.32 20.09 9.28
C ARG A 354 16.05 19.45 9.82
N LEU A 355 16.04 18.98 11.07
CA LEU A 355 14.90 18.26 11.63
C LEU A 355 13.65 19.15 11.67
N TRP A 356 13.75 20.33 12.25
CA TRP A 356 12.59 21.19 12.43
C TRP A 356 11.99 21.70 11.11
N PRO A 357 12.79 22.16 10.13
CA PRO A 357 12.29 22.45 8.78
C PRO A 357 11.57 21.26 8.11
N GLN A 358 12.10 20.04 8.27
CA GLN A 358 11.45 18.85 7.71
C GLN A 358 10.10 18.53 8.36
N VAL A 359 9.96 18.75 9.65
CA VAL A 359 8.72 18.49 10.39
C VAL A 359 7.66 19.57 10.11
N THR A 360 8.07 20.82 9.99
CA THR A 360 7.14 21.96 9.89
C THR A 360 6.87 22.39 8.45
N GLY A 361 7.62 21.92 7.47
CA GLY A 361 7.56 22.40 6.08
C GLY A 361 8.04 23.85 5.92
N VAL A 362 8.52 24.49 7.01
CA VAL A 362 9.05 25.84 6.96
C VAL A 362 10.53 25.77 6.61
N GLY A 363 10.88 26.17 5.39
CA GLY A 363 12.25 26.21 4.91
C GLY A 363 13.14 27.01 5.86
N GLY A 364 14.17 26.38 6.43
CA GLY A 364 15.20 27.09 7.14
C GLY A 364 15.90 28.03 6.17
N ASP A 365 15.98 29.31 6.51
CA ASP A 365 16.79 30.29 5.79
C ASP A 365 18.26 29.79 5.78
N PRO A 366 18.85 29.48 4.62
CA PRO A 366 20.23 29.00 4.54
C PRO A 366 21.28 30.04 4.96
N SER A 367 20.86 31.22 5.38
CA SER A 367 21.73 32.35 5.77
C SER A 367 21.78 32.63 7.29
N ARG A 368 21.20 31.76 8.14
CA ARG A 368 21.31 31.88 9.61
C ARG A 368 22.18 30.80 10.21
#